data_decca26db63df4a54da2a00f83d6e43c
#
_entry.id   decca26db63df4a54da2a00f83d6e43c
#
_cell.length_a   1.000
_cell.length_b   1.000
_cell.length_c   1.000
_cell.angle_alpha   90.00
_cell.angle_beta   90.00
_cell.angle_gamma   90.00
#
_symmetry.space_group_name_H-M   'P 1'
#
loop_
_entity.id
_entity.type
_entity.pdbx_description
1 polymer ?
#
loop_
_entity_poly.entity_id
_entity_poly.type
_entity_poly.pdbx_seq_one_letter_code
_entity_poly.pdbx_strand_id
1 'polypeptide(L)'
;MAQITVWGDFKVNKTDNLNLSGGLQLLLNQSEINILNFEAPVRSNAKAIRKSGPNISQSPDGIKWLEDRGYNLISLANNHAMDFGEDGLRKTIKLFQNAQVMGAGTWKEAYKMHVITTADGIRIGFLAATHCEFGTMVDKTKDQYGCAWCQHPDFEKLILQKKDVDYLVIFNHGGVEYMDMPLPEWRMLYKKWIDLGADAVIASHPHVPQGYEIYNGKPICYSLGNFCFQMENVK
;
A
#
# COMPACT_ATOMS: atom_id res chain seq x y z
N MET A 1 -9.95 1.71 -22.87
CA MET A 1 -9.06 0.78 -22.10
C MET A 1 -8.73 1.48 -20.79
N ALA A 2 -9.07 0.86 -19.67
CA ALA A 2 -8.81 1.44 -18.35
C ALA A 2 -7.31 1.57 -18.10
N GLN A 3 -6.90 2.66 -17.49
CA GLN A 3 -5.53 2.90 -17.06
C GLN A 3 -5.46 2.85 -15.52
N ILE A 4 -4.49 2.11 -15.01
CA ILE A 4 -4.17 2.06 -13.59
C ILE A 4 -2.80 2.69 -13.39
N THR A 5 -2.67 3.63 -12.48
CA THR A 5 -1.37 4.16 -12.07
C THR A 5 -1.11 3.83 -10.61
N VAL A 6 0.07 3.29 -10.36
CA VAL A 6 0.53 2.93 -9.02
C VAL A 6 1.69 3.84 -8.64
N TRP A 7 1.58 4.46 -7.47
CA TRP A 7 2.52 5.42 -6.93
C TRP A 7 3.26 4.81 -5.74
N GLY A 8 4.45 5.28 -5.47
CA GLY A 8 5.27 4.82 -4.34
C GLY A 8 4.81 5.31 -2.97
N ASP A 9 5.76 5.40 -2.03
CA ASP A 9 5.48 5.75 -0.64
C ASP A 9 5.19 7.24 -0.47
N PHE A 10 4.10 7.53 0.26
CA PHE A 10 3.65 8.88 0.55
C PHE A 10 3.61 9.14 2.05
N LYS A 11 4.39 10.12 2.49
CA LYS A 11 4.41 10.62 3.86
C LYS A 11 4.70 12.12 3.85
N VAL A 12 3.77 12.92 4.38
CA VAL A 12 3.90 14.39 4.38
C VAL A 12 3.69 14.99 5.75
N ASN A 13 4.51 15.98 6.09
CA ASN A 13 4.35 16.78 7.31
C ASN A 13 3.45 18.00 7.08
N LYS A 14 3.45 18.50 5.83
CA LYS A 14 2.62 19.61 5.34
C LYS A 14 2.44 19.50 3.82
N THR A 15 1.35 20.06 3.34
CA THR A 15 1.01 20.06 1.91
C THR A 15 1.25 21.40 1.22
N ASP A 16 1.65 22.44 1.96
CA ASP A 16 2.05 23.72 1.39
C ASP A 16 3.19 23.52 0.38
N ASN A 17 3.05 24.02 -0.83
CA ASN A 17 4.00 23.86 -1.92
C ASN A 17 4.17 22.41 -2.45
N LEU A 18 3.31 21.49 -2.08
CA LEU A 18 3.31 20.15 -2.69
C LEU A 18 2.57 20.19 -4.02
N ASN A 19 3.33 20.23 -5.10
CA ASN A 19 2.81 20.33 -6.47
C ASN A 19 3.28 19.15 -7.32
N LEU A 20 2.39 18.64 -8.17
CA LEU A 20 2.74 17.68 -9.20
C LEU A 20 3.28 18.42 -10.43
N SER A 21 4.28 17.84 -11.09
CA SER A 21 4.66 18.30 -12.44
C SER A 21 3.49 18.08 -13.40
N GLY A 22 3.46 18.85 -14.50
CA GLY A 22 2.40 18.71 -15.50
C GLY A 22 2.28 17.29 -16.07
N GLY A 23 3.40 16.57 -16.23
CA GLY A 23 3.41 15.19 -16.69
C GLY A 23 2.77 14.22 -15.68
N LEU A 24 3.07 14.37 -14.38
CA LEU A 24 2.45 13.54 -13.32
C LEU A 24 0.96 13.85 -13.17
N GLN A 25 0.57 15.13 -13.29
CA GLN A 25 -0.84 15.52 -13.27
C GLN A 25 -1.61 14.93 -14.46
N LEU A 26 -1.02 14.92 -15.64
CA LEU A 26 -1.62 14.30 -16.82
C LEU A 26 -1.80 12.80 -16.63
N LEU A 27 -0.78 12.10 -16.12
CA LEU A 27 -0.84 10.67 -15.84
C LEU A 27 -1.95 10.34 -14.82
N LEU A 28 -2.04 11.12 -13.74
CA LEU A 28 -3.07 10.99 -12.73
C LEU A 28 -4.48 11.17 -13.30
N ASN A 29 -4.68 12.21 -14.13
CA ASN A 29 -5.98 12.51 -14.73
C ASN A 29 -6.42 11.48 -15.78
N GLN A 30 -5.48 10.81 -16.44
CA GLN A 30 -5.77 9.75 -17.41
C GLN A 30 -6.10 8.41 -16.76
N SER A 31 -5.76 8.25 -15.49
CA SER A 31 -5.93 6.99 -14.78
C SER A 31 -7.30 6.91 -14.10
N GLU A 32 -8.01 5.83 -14.37
CA GLU A 32 -9.28 5.51 -13.71
C GLU A 32 -9.04 5.05 -12.25
N ILE A 33 -7.90 4.38 -12.02
CA ILE A 33 -7.52 3.89 -10.70
C ILE A 33 -6.10 4.42 -10.38
N ASN A 34 -6.00 5.15 -9.27
CA ASN A 34 -4.76 5.70 -8.76
C ASN A 34 -4.49 5.14 -7.36
N ILE A 35 -3.44 4.33 -7.24
CA ILE A 35 -3.07 3.61 -6.01
C ILE A 35 -1.79 4.18 -5.44
N LEU A 36 -1.71 4.35 -4.12
CA LEU A 36 -0.45 4.64 -3.44
C LEU A 36 -0.37 4.00 -2.06
N ASN A 37 0.85 3.90 -1.50
CA ASN A 37 1.06 3.57 -0.10
C ASN A 37 1.07 4.85 0.74
N PHE A 38 0.11 4.95 1.68
CA PHE A 38 0.05 6.03 2.66
C PHE A 38 0.81 5.58 3.91
N GLU A 39 2.08 5.95 3.98
CA GLU A 39 3.00 5.44 4.99
C GLU A 39 3.00 6.28 6.25
N ALA A 40 2.59 5.66 7.31
CA ALA A 40 2.36 6.20 8.64
C ALA A 40 0.93 6.76 8.88
N PRO A 41 0.43 6.63 10.12
CA PRO A 41 -0.88 7.17 10.48
C PRO A 41 -0.85 8.70 10.55
N VAL A 42 -2.03 9.29 10.48
CA VAL A 42 -2.16 10.75 10.68
C VAL A 42 -1.83 11.13 12.13
N ARG A 43 -1.24 12.32 12.28
CA ARG A 43 -0.94 12.91 13.59
C ARG A 43 -2.18 12.94 14.47
N SER A 44 -2.03 12.45 15.69
CA SER A 44 -3.12 12.38 16.67
C SER A 44 -2.55 12.47 18.09
N ASN A 45 -3.45 12.49 19.08
CA ASN A 45 -3.08 12.40 20.50
C ASN A 45 -2.89 10.94 20.96
N ALA A 46 -2.97 9.97 20.05
CA ALA A 46 -2.74 8.57 20.38
C ALA A 46 -1.29 8.35 20.82
N LYS A 47 -1.11 7.44 21.77
CA LYS A 47 0.22 7.12 22.31
C LYS A 47 1.00 6.28 21.31
N ALA A 48 2.27 6.65 21.10
CA ALA A 48 3.19 5.87 20.30
C ALA A 48 3.41 4.47 20.89
N ILE A 49 3.50 3.46 20.05
CA ILE A 49 3.84 2.10 20.48
C ILE A 49 5.33 2.01 20.83
N ARG A 50 5.68 1.04 21.67
CA ARG A 50 7.08 0.71 21.93
C ARG A 50 7.59 -0.23 20.84
N LYS A 51 8.54 0.23 20.03
CA LYS A 51 9.20 -0.56 18.98
C LYS A 51 10.66 -0.15 18.83
N SER A 52 11.43 -0.91 18.06
CA SER A 52 12.72 -0.47 17.52
C SER A 52 12.46 0.49 16.35
N GLY A 53 13.32 1.49 16.18
CA GLY A 53 13.16 2.51 15.16
C GLY A 53 12.16 3.62 15.52
N PRO A 54 12.01 4.62 14.65
CA PRO A 54 11.19 5.79 14.91
C PRO A 54 9.70 5.49 14.80
N ASN A 55 8.90 6.17 15.64
CA ASN A 55 7.47 6.29 15.40
C ASN A 55 7.22 7.55 14.58
N ILE A 56 6.65 7.39 13.40
CA ILE A 56 6.37 8.50 12.48
C ILE A 56 4.87 8.72 12.29
N SER A 57 4.50 9.97 12.04
CA SER A 57 3.13 10.35 11.70
C SER A 57 3.15 11.38 10.58
N GLN A 58 2.01 11.59 9.94
CA GLN A 58 1.90 12.58 8.88
C GLN A 58 0.74 13.55 9.07
N SER A 59 0.70 14.61 8.25
CA SER A 59 -0.37 15.59 8.30
C SER A 59 -1.69 14.98 7.80
N PRO A 60 -2.82 15.22 8.47
CA PRO A 60 -4.14 14.88 7.93
C PRO A 60 -4.45 15.61 6.62
N ASP A 61 -3.82 16.77 6.36
CA ASP A 61 -3.99 17.52 5.11
C ASP A 61 -3.51 16.72 3.89
N GLY A 62 -2.59 15.74 4.11
CA GLY A 62 -2.15 14.81 3.07
C GLY A 62 -3.30 14.00 2.49
N ILE A 63 -4.28 13.58 3.31
CA ILE A 63 -5.45 12.83 2.85
C ILE A 63 -6.29 13.71 1.92
N LYS A 64 -6.62 14.94 2.35
CA LYS A 64 -7.37 15.86 1.51
C LYS A 64 -6.62 16.17 0.20
N TRP A 65 -5.31 16.38 0.27
CA TRP A 65 -4.49 16.64 -0.91
C TRP A 65 -4.55 15.49 -1.93
N LEU A 66 -4.56 14.24 -1.45
CA LEU A 66 -4.67 13.04 -2.28
C LEU A 66 -6.07 12.91 -2.89
N GLU A 67 -7.12 13.00 -2.07
CA GLU A 67 -8.51 12.81 -2.52
C GLU A 67 -8.94 13.89 -3.51
N ASP A 68 -8.57 15.16 -3.27
CA ASP A 68 -8.82 16.28 -4.19
C ASP A 68 -8.17 16.08 -5.58
N ARG A 69 -7.16 15.20 -5.69
CA ARG A 69 -6.43 14.90 -6.93
C ARG A 69 -6.82 13.58 -7.58
N GLY A 70 -7.76 12.85 -6.99
CA GLY A 70 -8.26 11.62 -7.58
C GLY A 70 -7.46 10.36 -7.23
N TYR A 71 -6.66 10.37 -6.15
CA TYR A 71 -6.17 9.13 -5.57
C TYR A 71 -7.34 8.43 -4.89
N ASN A 72 -7.71 7.25 -5.39
CA ASN A 72 -8.96 6.60 -5.03
C ASN A 72 -8.79 5.20 -4.42
N LEU A 73 -7.57 4.67 -4.37
CA LEU A 73 -7.26 3.41 -3.70
C LEU A 73 -5.96 3.54 -2.89
N ILE A 74 -6.06 3.40 -1.59
CA ILE A 74 -4.97 3.70 -0.65
C ILE A 74 -4.56 2.44 0.11
N SER A 75 -3.30 2.04 -0.01
CA SER A 75 -2.74 1.03 0.88
C SER A 75 -2.33 1.66 2.21
N LEU A 76 -2.80 1.09 3.30
CA LEU A 76 -2.30 1.32 4.66
C LEU A 76 -1.51 0.12 5.19
N ALA A 77 -1.26 -0.90 4.37
CA ALA A 77 -0.43 -2.03 4.74
C ALA A 77 1.05 -1.64 4.68
N ASN A 78 1.59 -1.14 5.78
CA ASN A 78 3.01 -0.81 5.92
C ASN A 78 3.48 -0.94 7.38
N ASN A 79 4.80 -0.93 7.59
CA ASN A 79 5.45 -1.11 8.89
C ASN A 79 5.22 0.06 9.86
N HIS A 80 4.75 1.20 9.38
CA HIS A 80 4.45 2.38 10.19
C HIS A 80 2.97 2.57 10.50
N ALA A 81 2.07 1.82 9.88
CA ALA A 81 0.63 2.00 10.02
C ALA A 81 0.14 1.97 11.48
N MET A 82 0.82 1.19 12.33
CA MET A 82 0.49 1.01 13.75
C MET A 82 1.40 1.79 14.71
N ASP A 83 2.17 2.75 14.25
CA ASP A 83 3.11 3.53 15.09
C ASP A 83 2.45 4.23 16.29
N PHE A 84 1.16 4.52 16.18
CA PHE A 84 0.34 5.07 17.26
C PHE A 84 -0.80 4.14 17.65
N GLY A 85 -0.56 2.84 17.52
CA GLY A 85 -1.50 1.79 17.91
C GLY A 85 -2.80 1.81 17.12
N GLU A 86 -3.77 1.05 17.62
CA GLU A 86 -5.09 0.92 17.01
C GLU A 86 -5.81 2.27 16.84
N ASP A 87 -5.72 3.15 17.84
CA ASP A 87 -6.36 4.48 17.79
C ASP A 87 -5.81 5.33 16.65
N GLY A 88 -4.50 5.30 16.41
CA GLY A 88 -3.86 6.00 15.31
C GLY A 88 -4.33 5.49 13.95
N LEU A 89 -4.34 4.18 13.77
CA LEU A 89 -4.79 3.54 12.54
C LEU A 89 -6.29 3.78 12.29
N ARG A 90 -7.15 3.57 13.29
CA ARG A 90 -8.60 3.81 13.19
C ARG A 90 -8.90 5.25 12.80
N LYS A 91 -8.20 6.23 13.40
CA LYS A 91 -8.36 7.63 13.05
C LYS A 91 -7.97 7.89 11.61
N THR A 92 -6.85 7.31 11.15
CA THR A 92 -6.38 7.46 9.77
C THR A 92 -7.40 6.91 8.78
N ILE A 93 -7.90 5.69 9.00
CA ILE A 93 -8.92 5.08 8.12
C ILE A 93 -10.18 5.95 8.05
N LYS A 94 -10.65 6.48 9.19
CA LYS A 94 -11.87 7.30 9.25
C LYS A 94 -11.78 8.65 8.52
N LEU A 95 -10.58 9.15 8.29
CA LEU A 95 -10.38 10.44 7.61
C LEU A 95 -10.47 10.33 6.10
N PHE A 96 -10.24 9.15 5.51
CA PHE A 96 -10.51 8.92 4.10
C PHE A 96 -12.03 8.88 3.87
N GLN A 97 -12.54 9.75 2.99
CA GLN A 97 -13.96 9.89 2.68
C GLN A 97 -14.32 9.42 1.28
N ASN A 98 -13.41 9.62 0.32
CA ASN A 98 -13.64 9.34 -1.09
C ASN A 98 -12.76 8.18 -1.60
N ALA A 99 -11.59 7.97 -1.00
CA ALA A 99 -10.71 6.87 -1.36
C ALA A 99 -11.03 5.59 -0.58
N GLN A 100 -10.93 4.45 -1.25
CA GLN A 100 -11.00 3.15 -0.58
C GLN A 100 -9.66 2.84 0.08
N VAL A 101 -9.71 2.31 1.31
CA VAL A 101 -8.52 1.90 2.07
C VAL A 101 -8.39 0.38 2.04
N MET A 102 -7.19 -0.14 1.80
CA MET A 102 -6.91 -1.57 1.74
C MET A 102 -5.71 -1.98 2.59
N GLY A 103 -5.67 -3.25 2.97
CA GLY A 103 -4.54 -3.91 3.63
C GLY A 103 -4.41 -3.62 5.12
N ALA A 104 -5.35 -2.87 5.74
CA ALA A 104 -5.35 -2.58 7.17
C ALA A 104 -6.77 -2.47 7.73
N GLY A 105 -6.90 -2.62 9.04
CA GLY A 105 -8.17 -2.61 9.76
C GLY A 105 -8.33 -3.80 10.70
N THR A 106 -9.56 -4.28 10.88
CA THR A 106 -9.85 -5.60 11.45
C THR A 106 -9.30 -6.69 10.52
N TRP A 107 -9.20 -7.92 11.00
CA TRP A 107 -8.76 -9.05 10.16
C TRP A 107 -9.53 -9.11 8.82
N LYS A 108 -10.87 -9.00 8.90
CA LYS A 108 -11.74 -9.07 7.72
C LYS A 108 -11.52 -7.91 6.74
N GLU A 109 -11.21 -6.73 7.23
CA GLU A 109 -10.93 -5.55 6.40
C GLU A 109 -9.53 -5.61 5.79
N ALA A 110 -8.52 -5.97 6.56
CA ALA A 110 -7.14 -6.05 6.10
C ALA A 110 -6.94 -7.17 5.06
N TYR A 111 -7.54 -8.35 5.29
CA TYR A 111 -7.48 -9.49 4.37
C TYR A 111 -8.68 -9.50 3.41
N LYS A 112 -8.98 -8.36 2.81
CA LYS A 112 -10.10 -8.22 1.85
C LYS A 112 -9.56 -7.90 0.47
N MET A 113 -10.06 -8.62 -0.55
CA MET A 113 -9.89 -8.20 -1.95
C MET A 113 -10.82 -7.03 -2.24
N HIS A 114 -10.26 -5.91 -2.68
CA HIS A 114 -11.03 -4.79 -3.19
C HIS A 114 -11.26 -4.99 -4.69
N VAL A 115 -12.49 -4.91 -5.13
CA VAL A 115 -12.84 -5.08 -6.55
C VAL A 115 -13.36 -3.75 -7.09
N ILE A 116 -12.71 -3.27 -8.14
CA ILE A 116 -13.15 -2.08 -8.90
C ILE A 116 -13.55 -2.57 -10.28
N THR A 117 -14.73 -2.15 -10.72
CA THR A 117 -15.17 -2.37 -12.09
C THR A 117 -14.91 -1.10 -12.87
N THR A 118 -14.13 -1.21 -13.92
CA THR A 118 -13.75 -0.08 -14.79
C THR A 118 -14.92 0.34 -15.68
N ALA A 119 -14.83 1.51 -16.31
CA ALA A 119 -15.86 2.04 -17.18
C ALA A 119 -16.15 1.12 -18.38
N ASP A 120 -15.17 0.34 -18.82
CA ASP A 120 -15.33 -0.66 -19.88
C ASP A 120 -15.74 -2.07 -19.37
N GLY A 121 -16.12 -2.16 -18.08
CA GLY A 121 -16.73 -3.35 -17.48
C GLY A 121 -15.74 -4.39 -16.97
N ILE A 122 -14.43 -4.13 -17.01
CA ILE A 122 -13.39 -5.05 -16.52
C ILE A 122 -13.37 -5.01 -14.98
N ARG A 123 -13.38 -6.18 -14.35
CA ARG A 123 -13.32 -6.34 -12.90
C ARG A 123 -11.87 -6.57 -12.46
N ILE A 124 -11.33 -5.64 -11.70
CA ILE A 124 -9.95 -5.71 -11.23
C ILE A 124 -9.94 -5.87 -9.70
N GLY A 125 -9.33 -6.95 -9.22
CA GLY A 125 -9.11 -7.21 -7.81
C GLY A 125 -7.79 -6.60 -7.35
N PHE A 126 -7.80 -6.00 -6.16
CA PHE A 126 -6.62 -5.45 -5.52
C PHE A 126 -6.45 -6.05 -4.13
N LEU A 127 -5.23 -6.49 -3.83
CA LEU A 127 -4.80 -6.94 -2.53
C LEU A 127 -3.62 -6.10 -2.06
N ALA A 128 -3.62 -5.70 -0.80
CA ALA A 128 -2.48 -5.04 -0.18
C ALA A 128 -2.03 -5.78 1.07
N ALA A 129 -0.70 -5.87 1.27
CA ALA A 129 -0.10 -6.48 2.44
C ALA A 129 1.26 -5.87 2.74
N THR A 130 1.80 -6.16 3.93
CA THR A 130 3.15 -5.77 4.31
C THR A 130 3.93 -6.96 4.84
N HIS A 131 5.25 -6.85 4.91
CA HIS A 131 6.09 -7.85 5.57
C HIS A 131 5.81 -7.88 7.09
N CYS A 132 6.26 -8.91 7.78
CA CYS A 132 6.01 -9.07 9.21
C CYS A 132 6.88 -8.12 10.02
N GLU A 133 6.28 -7.02 10.46
CA GLU A 133 6.84 -6.06 11.41
C GLU A 133 5.79 -5.63 12.44
N PHE A 134 5.96 -4.42 13.02
CA PHE A 134 5.06 -3.88 14.03
C PHE A 134 3.65 -3.65 13.46
N GLY A 135 2.65 -4.26 14.11
CA GLY A 135 1.26 -4.11 13.73
C GLY A 135 0.75 -5.07 12.65
N THR A 136 1.58 -5.98 12.16
CA THR A 136 1.14 -7.06 11.29
C THR A 136 0.30 -8.07 12.06
N MET A 137 -0.86 -8.44 11.52
CA MET A 137 -1.73 -9.44 12.14
C MET A 137 -1.32 -10.86 11.72
N VAL A 138 -0.97 -11.69 12.71
CA VAL A 138 -0.49 -13.06 12.52
C VAL A 138 -1.46 -14.12 13.04
N ASP A 139 -2.51 -13.73 13.76
CA ASP A 139 -3.47 -14.65 14.38
C ASP A 139 -4.89 -14.09 14.30
N LYS A 140 -5.70 -14.69 13.42
CA LYS A 140 -7.07 -14.26 13.17
C LYS A 140 -8.05 -14.52 14.32
N THR A 141 -7.65 -15.32 15.32
CA THR A 141 -8.50 -15.60 16.48
C THR A 141 -8.46 -14.46 17.50
N LYS A 142 -7.50 -13.56 17.38
CA LYS A 142 -7.39 -12.37 18.21
C LYS A 142 -8.22 -11.25 17.61
N ASP A 143 -9.03 -10.62 18.47
CA ASP A 143 -9.70 -9.37 18.13
C ASP A 143 -8.67 -8.23 18.17
N GLN A 144 -8.06 -7.98 17.02
CA GLN A 144 -7.01 -6.96 16.87
C GLN A 144 -7.18 -6.17 15.59
N TYR A 145 -6.62 -4.98 15.58
CA TYR A 145 -6.52 -4.09 14.45
C TYR A 145 -5.07 -4.07 13.96
N GLY A 146 -4.85 -4.03 12.67
CA GLY A 146 -3.49 -4.02 12.13
C GLY A 146 -3.46 -4.16 10.62
N CYS A 147 -2.34 -4.64 10.11
CA CYS A 147 -2.07 -4.82 8.69
C CYS A 147 -2.08 -6.30 8.27
N ALA A 148 -2.46 -6.56 7.04
CA ALA A 148 -2.33 -7.89 6.45
C ALA A 148 -0.85 -8.26 6.29
N TRP A 149 -0.49 -9.45 6.75
CA TRP A 149 0.84 -10.02 6.57
C TRP A 149 0.94 -10.75 5.24
N CYS A 150 1.87 -10.34 4.40
CA CYS A 150 2.02 -10.83 3.03
C CYS A 150 2.39 -12.32 2.92
N GLN A 151 3.02 -12.89 3.95
CA GLN A 151 3.38 -14.32 4.00
C GLN A 151 2.38 -15.16 4.81
N HIS A 152 1.26 -14.57 5.27
CA HIS A 152 0.24 -15.34 5.97
C HIS A 152 -0.50 -16.27 4.99
N PRO A 153 -0.80 -17.54 5.38
CA PRO A 153 -1.53 -18.47 4.50
C PRO A 153 -2.88 -17.97 4.01
N ASP A 154 -3.58 -17.14 4.79
CA ASP A 154 -4.86 -16.56 4.37
C ASP A 154 -4.67 -15.52 3.26
N PHE A 155 -3.51 -14.86 3.16
CA PHE A 155 -3.22 -13.97 2.03
C PHE A 155 -3.08 -14.76 0.71
N GLU A 156 -2.39 -15.88 0.72
CA GLU A 156 -2.30 -16.76 -0.46
C GLU A 156 -3.66 -17.31 -0.88
N LYS A 157 -4.56 -17.63 0.08
CA LYS A 157 -5.93 -18.04 -0.22
C LYS A 157 -6.73 -16.96 -0.95
N LEU A 158 -6.47 -15.67 -0.66
CA LEU A 158 -7.11 -14.57 -1.38
C LEU A 158 -6.65 -14.50 -2.83
N ILE A 159 -5.37 -14.77 -3.11
CA ILE A 159 -4.86 -14.84 -4.49
C ILE A 159 -5.58 -15.93 -5.29
N LEU A 160 -5.83 -17.07 -4.66
CA LEU A 160 -6.56 -18.19 -5.28
C LEU A 160 -8.04 -17.87 -5.56
N GLN A 161 -8.59 -16.80 -4.99
CA GLN A 161 -9.95 -16.30 -5.30
C GLN A 161 -10.02 -15.44 -6.58
N LYS A 162 -8.93 -15.35 -7.35
CA LYS A 162 -8.87 -14.60 -8.61
C LYS A 162 -10.00 -14.91 -9.60
N LYS A 163 -10.57 -16.11 -9.57
CA LYS A 163 -11.70 -16.50 -10.43
C LYS A 163 -12.89 -15.51 -10.39
N ASP A 164 -12.96 -14.67 -9.37
CA ASP A 164 -14.03 -13.71 -9.19
C ASP A 164 -13.73 -12.34 -9.85
N VAL A 165 -12.55 -12.19 -10.49
CA VAL A 165 -12.09 -10.97 -11.16
C VAL A 165 -11.35 -11.30 -12.46
N ASP A 166 -11.30 -10.34 -13.40
CA ASP A 166 -10.57 -10.50 -14.66
C ASP A 166 -9.07 -10.36 -14.47
N TYR A 167 -8.65 -9.41 -13.62
CA TYR A 167 -7.26 -9.18 -13.26
C TYR A 167 -7.11 -9.05 -11.75
N LEU A 168 -5.97 -9.50 -11.23
CA LEU A 168 -5.58 -9.37 -9.83
C LEU A 168 -4.24 -8.67 -9.71
N VAL A 169 -4.22 -7.54 -9.02
CA VAL A 169 -3.03 -6.74 -8.71
C VAL A 169 -2.72 -6.83 -7.22
N ILE A 170 -1.47 -7.15 -6.89
CA ILE A 170 -0.98 -7.16 -5.52
C ILE A 170 -0.08 -5.95 -5.32
N PHE A 171 -0.37 -5.15 -4.28
CA PHE A 171 0.47 -4.05 -3.84
C PHE A 171 1.07 -4.41 -2.47
N ASN A 172 2.39 -4.64 -2.45
CA ASN A 172 3.08 -5.09 -1.24
C ASN A 172 4.05 -4.03 -0.71
N HIS A 173 4.06 -3.84 0.60
CA HIS A 173 5.06 -3.01 1.27
C HIS A 173 6.07 -3.92 1.97
N GLY A 174 7.23 -4.13 1.37
CA GLY A 174 8.22 -5.06 1.89
C GLY A 174 9.51 -5.08 1.11
N GLY A 175 10.55 -5.51 1.76
CA GLY A 175 11.92 -5.50 1.25
C GLY A 175 12.90 -5.11 2.33
N VAL A 176 14.02 -4.53 1.93
CA VAL A 176 15.03 -3.97 2.84
C VAL A 176 15.30 -2.52 2.42
N GLU A 177 15.22 -1.61 3.39
CA GLU A 177 15.44 -0.18 3.17
C GLU A 177 16.81 0.10 2.52
N TYR A 178 16.82 1.02 1.56
CA TYR A 178 18.02 1.53 0.86
C TYR A 178 18.84 0.49 0.11
N MET A 179 18.26 -0.67 -0.17
CA MET A 179 18.86 -1.68 -1.06
C MET A 179 18.41 -1.48 -2.49
N ASP A 180 19.35 -1.39 -3.42
CA ASP A 180 19.07 -1.13 -4.85
C ASP A 180 18.48 -2.36 -5.58
N MET A 181 18.64 -3.53 -5.01
CA MET A 181 18.21 -4.80 -5.61
C MET A 181 17.31 -5.57 -4.63
N PRO A 182 16.25 -6.22 -5.13
CA PRO A 182 15.42 -7.07 -4.29
C PRO A 182 16.21 -8.31 -3.84
N LEU A 183 16.09 -8.67 -2.57
CA LEU A 183 16.66 -9.92 -2.07
C LEU A 183 15.99 -11.12 -2.74
N PRO A 184 16.71 -12.26 -2.87
CA PRO A 184 16.20 -13.47 -3.54
C PRO A 184 14.85 -13.97 -3.00
N GLU A 185 14.62 -13.87 -1.68
CA GLU A 185 13.37 -14.28 -1.05
C GLU A 185 12.16 -13.45 -1.52
N TRP A 186 12.34 -12.14 -1.74
CA TRP A 186 11.27 -11.28 -2.27
C TRP A 186 10.97 -11.59 -3.73
N ARG A 187 12.02 -11.87 -4.52
CA ARG A 187 11.85 -12.30 -5.90
C ARG A 187 11.09 -13.63 -5.99
N MET A 188 11.45 -14.60 -5.15
CA MET A 188 10.76 -15.89 -5.09
C MET A 188 9.30 -15.73 -4.65
N LEU A 189 9.03 -14.91 -3.63
CA LEU A 189 7.68 -14.67 -3.13
C LEU A 189 6.77 -14.05 -4.20
N TYR A 190 7.26 -13.03 -4.90
CA TYR A 190 6.45 -12.33 -5.91
C TYR A 190 6.20 -13.21 -7.14
N LYS A 191 7.18 -14.00 -7.56
CA LYS A 191 6.98 -15.03 -8.59
C LYS A 191 5.96 -16.08 -8.19
N LYS A 192 6.02 -16.56 -6.95
CA LYS A 192 5.02 -17.47 -6.41
C LYS A 192 3.60 -16.87 -6.49
N TRP A 193 3.42 -15.58 -6.19
CA TRP A 193 2.11 -14.95 -6.31
C TRP A 193 1.61 -14.86 -7.76
N ILE A 194 2.50 -14.63 -8.72
CA ILE A 194 2.17 -14.73 -10.14
C ILE A 194 1.73 -16.15 -10.49
N ASP A 195 2.47 -17.16 -10.04
CA ASP A 195 2.13 -18.57 -10.28
C ASP A 195 0.80 -18.98 -9.62
N LEU A 196 0.44 -18.39 -8.48
CA LEU A 196 -0.85 -18.57 -7.81
C LEU A 196 -2.01 -17.86 -8.50
N GLY A 197 -1.74 -16.94 -9.43
CA GLY A 197 -2.78 -16.30 -10.23
C GLY A 197 -2.77 -14.76 -10.25
N ALA A 198 -1.89 -14.07 -9.54
CA ALA A 198 -1.77 -12.63 -9.67
C ALA A 198 -1.36 -12.24 -11.10
N ASP A 199 -1.86 -11.10 -11.60
CA ASP A 199 -1.52 -10.57 -12.92
C ASP A 199 -0.48 -9.46 -12.87
N ALA A 200 -0.30 -8.84 -11.70
CA ALA A 200 0.79 -7.91 -11.44
C ALA A 200 1.14 -7.94 -9.96
N VAL A 201 2.44 -7.76 -9.66
CA VAL A 201 2.93 -7.50 -8.30
C VAL A 201 3.72 -6.21 -8.35
N ILE A 202 3.34 -5.26 -7.50
CA ILE A 202 4.00 -3.96 -7.39
C ILE A 202 4.33 -3.75 -5.92
N ALA A 203 5.54 -3.31 -5.63
CA ALA A 203 5.97 -3.17 -4.25
C ALA A 203 6.59 -1.80 -3.94
N SER A 204 6.68 -1.51 -2.65
CA SER A 204 7.31 -0.35 -2.05
C SER A 204 7.96 -0.73 -0.71
N HIS A 205 8.47 0.16 0.07
CA HIS A 205 9.22 0.05 1.33
C HIS A 205 10.73 0.30 1.20
N PRO A 206 11.48 -0.19 0.18
CA PRO A 206 12.92 0.10 0.11
C PRO A 206 13.28 1.59 0.06
N HIS A 207 12.33 2.49 -0.14
CA HIS A 207 12.49 3.94 -0.29
C HIS A 207 13.36 4.37 -1.47
N VAL A 208 13.89 3.41 -2.21
CA VAL A 208 14.62 3.59 -3.47
C VAL A 208 13.93 2.77 -4.56
N PRO A 209 13.90 3.23 -5.81
CA PRO A 209 13.39 2.42 -6.91
C PRO A 209 14.27 1.18 -7.09
N GLN A 210 13.63 0.02 -7.18
CA GLN A 210 14.27 -1.22 -7.61
C GLN A 210 13.80 -1.57 -9.02
N GLY A 211 14.47 -2.52 -9.66
CA GLY A 211 14.12 -2.96 -11.00
C GLY A 211 12.76 -3.64 -11.10
N TYR A 212 12.40 -3.97 -12.33
CA TYR A 212 11.23 -4.78 -12.62
C TYR A 212 11.60 -5.96 -13.52
N GLU A 213 10.77 -6.97 -13.54
CA GLU A 213 10.87 -8.06 -14.53
C GLU A 213 9.49 -8.46 -15.05
N ILE A 214 9.47 -9.07 -16.21
CA ILE A 214 8.28 -9.73 -16.75
C ILE A 214 8.45 -11.24 -16.50
N TYR A 215 7.61 -11.78 -15.62
CA TYR A 215 7.61 -13.19 -15.28
C TYR A 215 6.31 -13.85 -15.72
N ASN A 216 6.38 -14.88 -16.54
CA ASN A 216 5.23 -15.55 -17.17
C ASN A 216 4.29 -14.55 -17.88
N GLY A 217 4.88 -13.54 -18.57
CA GLY A 217 4.12 -12.49 -19.28
C GLY A 217 3.50 -11.42 -18.38
N LYS A 218 3.78 -11.42 -17.07
CA LYS A 218 3.19 -10.53 -16.07
C LYS A 218 4.24 -9.68 -15.36
N PRO A 219 3.96 -8.39 -15.11
CA PRO A 219 4.92 -7.48 -14.50
C PRO A 219 5.08 -7.72 -12.99
N ILE A 220 6.33 -7.65 -12.54
CA ILE A 220 6.72 -7.56 -11.14
C ILE A 220 7.61 -6.32 -10.99
N CYS A 221 7.15 -5.30 -10.25
CA CYS A 221 7.94 -4.14 -9.87
C CYS A 221 8.37 -4.28 -8.41
N TYR A 222 9.67 -4.36 -8.17
CA TYR A 222 10.20 -4.71 -6.85
C TYR A 222 10.17 -3.55 -5.84
N SER A 223 10.27 -2.33 -6.29
CA SER A 223 10.01 -1.12 -5.50
C SER A 223 9.81 0.09 -6.40
N LEU A 224 8.77 0.86 -6.13
CA LEU A 224 8.55 2.16 -6.77
C LEU A 224 9.34 3.29 -6.08
N GLY A 225 9.91 3.03 -4.89
CA GLY A 225 10.55 4.05 -4.07
C GLY A 225 9.55 5.07 -3.51
N ASN A 226 10.06 6.21 -3.11
CA ASN A 226 9.25 7.31 -2.57
C ASN A 226 8.56 8.10 -3.68
N PHE A 227 7.24 8.24 -3.58
CA PHE A 227 6.51 9.23 -4.38
C PHE A 227 6.67 10.63 -3.77
N CYS A 228 6.40 10.76 -2.47
CA CYS A 228 6.66 11.96 -1.69
C CYS A 228 6.88 11.58 -0.23
N PHE A 229 8.11 11.74 0.26
CA PHE A 229 8.46 11.33 1.61
C PHE A 229 9.19 12.46 2.34
N GLN A 230 8.45 13.20 3.18
CA GLN A 230 9.02 14.30 3.95
C GLN A 230 9.55 13.76 5.29
N MET A 231 10.86 13.66 5.43
CA MET A 231 11.48 13.37 6.72
C MET A 231 11.30 14.56 7.68
N GLU A 232 11.10 14.28 8.96
CA GLU A 232 11.25 15.32 9.97
C GLU A 232 12.75 15.64 10.08
N ASN A 233 13.10 16.93 10.08
CA ASN A 233 14.45 17.33 10.39
C ASN A 233 14.72 16.88 11.84
N VAL A 234 15.44 15.78 12.01
CA VAL A 234 16.00 15.40 13.30
C VAL A 234 17.00 16.50 13.64
N LYS A 235 16.64 17.38 14.59
CA LYS A 235 17.55 18.38 15.14
C LYS A 235 18.52 17.72 16.09
#